data_3efcafdb3aa959b54b66fe37f44b6d34
#
_entry.id   3efcafdb3aa959b54b66fe37f44b6d34
#
_cell.length_a   1.000
_cell.length_b   1.000
_cell.length_c   1.000
_cell.angle_alpha   90.00
_cell.angle_beta   90.00
_cell.angle_gamma   90.00
#
_symmetry.space_group_name_H-M   'P 1'
#
loop_
_entity.id
_entity.type
_entity.pdbx_description
1 polymer ?
#
loop_
_entity_poly.entity_id
_entity_poly.type
_entity_poly.pdbx_seq_one_letter_code
_entity_poly.pdbx_strand_id
1 'polypeptide(L)'
;MQKHVSWIVALVVGFGLGLVTAGSLGLGGRRPTAPPPPQAAPAPRPRPAVPPPTAYREVPVEPGDPLRGPAEAPVTVVVFSDFQCPFCGRLEPTLAQLQQAYPGKIRFVWRHQPLPMHPNAVPAAIAAEAARDQGKFWEMHDKLFAAQQDLTPAAFERYAGELGLDLPKFKAALLEKHGQDRIAADQALAAKLGVTGTPTMFFNCREVVGALPYEMLKQVMDEELKKADALLGGGTAGSDFYAKACKANLSLPAPAPAPAAEAPPPAPAPVVAADALGVRGDDPVRGNVKAPVTVVLFSDFQCPFCGRIEPTLVEVQKAYGDKVKLVWKHQPLPMHPQAEPAAVAAEAAREQGKFWEMHDKLFQNQQALSPQVYAQFAKEIGLDMQKFEASLQSGRGKARIQEDEAVAGRIGVNGTPTLFVNGERVVGAVPFDTIKAVIDRQLARN
;
A
#
# COMPACT_ATOMS: atom_id res chain seq x y z
N MET A 1 -55.34 27.40 14.35
CA MET A 1 -55.68 26.86 15.68
C MET A 1 -54.46 26.11 16.19
N GLN A 2 -53.64 26.78 16.90
CA GLN A 2 -53.29 26.75 18.35
C GLN A 2 -53.22 25.31 18.92
N LYS A 3 -52.05 24.86 19.48
CA LYS A 3 -51.63 25.19 20.85
C LYS A 3 -50.17 24.80 21.11
N HIS A 4 -49.41 25.73 21.70
CA HIS A 4 -48.16 25.58 22.43
C HIS A 4 -48.38 24.81 23.75
N VAL A 5 -47.40 24.03 24.19
CA VAL A 5 -47.24 23.63 25.60
C VAL A 5 -45.75 23.75 25.96
N SER A 6 -45.44 24.78 26.77
CA SER A 6 -44.20 24.95 27.53
C SER A 6 -44.22 24.09 28.78
N TRP A 7 -43.08 23.49 29.15
CA TRP A 7 -42.86 22.96 30.50
C TRP A 7 -41.63 23.64 31.12
N ILE A 8 -41.95 24.39 32.20
CA ILE A 8 -41.00 24.97 33.13
C ILE A 8 -40.72 23.93 34.21
N VAL A 9 -39.43 23.65 34.49
CA VAL A 9 -39.03 22.87 35.68
C VAL A 9 -38.36 23.79 36.67
N ALA A 10 -38.96 23.84 37.86
CA ALA A 10 -38.53 24.66 38.99
C ALA A 10 -37.36 24.06 39.74
N LEU A 11 -36.43 24.91 40.15
CA LEU A 11 -35.34 24.62 41.08
C LEU A 11 -35.87 24.64 42.51
N VAL A 12 -35.62 23.55 43.27
CA VAL A 12 -35.81 23.56 44.75
C VAL A 12 -34.42 23.51 45.39
N VAL A 13 -34.13 24.63 46.10
CA VAL A 13 -32.96 24.76 46.98
C VAL A 13 -33.39 24.31 48.38
N GLY A 14 -32.76 23.23 48.88
CA GLY A 14 -32.93 22.77 50.26
C GLY A 14 -31.69 23.14 51.10
N PHE A 15 -31.87 24.07 52.05
CA PHE A 15 -30.89 24.34 53.12
C PHE A 15 -31.09 23.34 54.25
N GLY A 16 -30.03 22.57 54.56
CA GLY A 16 -29.95 21.71 55.74
C GLY A 16 -28.81 22.15 56.65
N LEU A 17 -29.16 22.79 57.79
CA LEU A 17 -28.21 23.04 58.86
C LEU A 17 -27.96 21.73 59.63
N GLY A 18 -26.70 21.31 59.71
CA GLY A 18 -26.24 20.20 60.59
C GLY A 18 -25.16 20.72 61.50
N LEU A 19 -25.41 20.67 62.81
CA LEU A 19 -24.43 20.94 63.86
C LEU A 19 -23.28 19.89 63.85
N VAL A 20 -22.05 20.36 63.87
CA VAL A 20 -20.86 19.52 64.04
C VAL A 20 -20.28 19.70 65.41
N THR A 21 -20.23 18.60 66.18
CA THR A 21 -19.48 18.50 67.43
C THR A 21 -17.99 18.29 67.16
N ALA A 22 -17.15 19.02 67.80
CA ALA A 22 -15.72 18.93 67.71
C ALA A 22 -15.18 17.66 68.37
N GLY A 23 -14.43 16.82 67.59
CA GLY A 23 -13.57 15.77 68.07
C GLY A 23 -12.18 15.97 67.52
N SER A 24 -11.23 16.31 68.39
CA SER A 24 -9.82 16.49 68.06
C SER A 24 -9.11 15.15 67.82
N LEU A 25 -8.67 14.91 66.60
CA LEU A 25 -7.66 13.89 66.30
C LEU A 25 -6.63 14.47 65.30
N GLY A 26 -5.37 14.42 65.71
CA GLY A 26 -4.24 15.01 65.02
C GLY A 26 -4.03 14.42 63.63
N LEU A 27 -3.97 15.29 62.65
CA LEU A 27 -3.62 14.97 61.28
C LEU A 27 -2.35 15.72 60.90
N GLY A 28 -1.26 14.96 60.67
CA GLY A 28 -0.06 15.44 60.03
C GLY A 28 -0.37 16.09 58.68
N GLY A 29 -0.05 17.39 58.59
CA GLY A 29 -0.30 18.19 57.40
C GLY A 29 0.47 17.69 56.18
N ARG A 30 -0.18 17.08 55.22
CA ARG A 30 0.34 16.97 53.86
C ARG A 30 0.18 18.35 53.20
N ARG A 31 1.31 18.99 52.88
CA ARG A 31 1.31 20.18 52.03
C ARG A 31 0.70 19.82 50.67
N PRO A 32 -0.15 20.66 50.08
CA PRO A 32 -0.61 20.47 48.71
C PRO A 32 0.60 20.51 47.77
N THR A 33 0.80 19.45 47.03
CA THR A 33 1.80 19.43 45.95
C THR A 33 1.33 20.39 44.86
N ALA A 34 2.19 21.34 44.48
CA ALA A 34 1.91 22.23 43.35
C ALA A 34 1.61 21.42 42.09
N PRO A 35 0.69 21.89 41.22
CA PRO A 35 0.43 21.22 39.96
C PRO A 35 1.73 21.17 39.13
N PRO A 36 1.95 20.06 38.37
CA PRO A 36 3.12 19.97 37.52
C PRO A 36 3.09 21.11 36.46
N PRO A 37 4.27 21.65 36.10
CA PRO A 37 4.32 22.69 35.07
C PRO A 37 3.69 22.19 33.78
N PRO A 38 3.04 23.11 32.99
CA PRO A 38 2.45 22.72 31.73
C PRO A 38 3.51 22.08 30.84
N GLN A 39 3.24 20.85 30.39
CA GLN A 39 4.12 20.16 29.44
C GLN A 39 4.22 21.03 28.19
N ALA A 40 5.44 21.39 27.81
CA ALA A 40 5.71 22.09 26.58
C ALA A 40 5.06 21.31 25.41
N ALA A 41 4.34 22.03 24.53
CA ALA A 41 3.76 21.44 23.34
C ALA A 41 4.87 20.67 22.58
N PRO A 42 4.59 19.44 22.09
CA PRO A 42 5.58 18.69 21.34
C PRO A 42 6.04 19.53 20.13
N ALA A 43 7.36 19.60 19.96
CA ALA A 43 7.95 20.28 18.81
C ALA A 43 7.31 19.79 17.50
N PRO A 44 7.06 20.69 16.51
CA PRO A 44 6.49 20.29 15.23
C PRO A 44 7.34 19.17 14.61
N ARG A 45 6.70 18.06 14.25
CA ARG A 45 7.37 16.92 13.64
C ARG A 45 8.10 17.39 12.39
N PRO A 46 9.35 16.98 12.15
CA PRO A 46 10.03 17.24 10.88
C PRO A 46 9.15 16.70 9.74
N ARG A 47 8.92 17.53 8.71
CA ARG A 47 8.19 17.10 7.52
C ARG A 47 8.96 15.94 6.87
N PRO A 48 8.27 14.87 6.41
CA PRO A 48 8.94 13.82 5.66
C PRO A 48 9.66 14.44 4.45
N ALA A 49 10.92 14.13 4.28
CA ALA A 49 11.67 14.61 3.14
C ALA A 49 11.11 13.98 1.84
N VAL A 50 10.97 14.80 0.79
CA VAL A 50 10.62 14.29 -0.54
C VAL A 50 11.71 13.29 -0.95
N PRO A 51 11.37 12.07 -1.38
CA PRO A 51 12.35 11.22 -2.00
C PRO A 51 12.94 11.96 -3.21
N PRO A 52 14.26 11.94 -3.40
CA PRO A 52 14.86 12.51 -4.60
C PRO A 52 14.20 11.87 -5.83
N PRO A 53 14.07 12.60 -6.95
CA PRO A 53 13.51 12.04 -8.17
C PRO A 53 14.30 10.78 -8.54
N THR A 54 13.59 9.69 -8.86
CA THR A 54 14.23 8.45 -9.30
C THR A 54 14.81 8.61 -10.69
N ALA A 55 14.15 9.38 -11.54
CA ALA A 55 14.62 9.75 -12.87
C ALA A 55 13.86 10.97 -13.42
N TYR A 56 14.41 11.55 -14.48
CA TYR A 56 13.69 12.45 -15.39
C TYR A 56 13.56 11.74 -16.73
N ARG A 57 12.30 11.58 -17.22
CA ARG A 57 12.02 10.85 -18.46
C ARG A 57 11.01 11.61 -19.28
N GLU A 58 11.25 11.74 -20.58
CA GLU A 58 10.29 12.35 -21.48
C GLU A 58 9.07 11.43 -21.64
N VAL A 59 7.93 11.94 -21.21
CA VAL A 59 6.65 11.23 -21.31
C VAL A 59 5.78 12.02 -22.28
N PRO A 60 5.48 11.50 -23.48
CA PRO A 60 4.62 12.19 -24.43
C PRO A 60 3.20 12.29 -23.90
N VAL A 61 2.55 13.44 -24.17
CA VAL A 61 1.13 13.66 -23.97
C VAL A 61 0.53 13.90 -25.35
N GLU A 62 -0.35 12.98 -25.74
CA GLU A 62 -0.91 12.93 -27.10
C GLU A 62 -2.32 13.56 -27.13
N PRO A 63 -2.72 14.12 -28.30
CA PRO A 63 -4.11 14.49 -28.52
C PRO A 63 -5.03 13.29 -28.30
N GLY A 64 -6.06 13.45 -27.47
CA GLY A 64 -6.99 12.35 -27.16
C GLY A 64 -6.60 11.53 -25.92
N ASP A 65 -5.52 11.86 -25.23
CA ASP A 65 -5.26 11.30 -23.87
C ASP A 65 -6.38 11.70 -22.92
N PRO A 66 -6.80 10.82 -22.00
CA PRO A 66 -7.73 11.22 -20.95
C PRO A 66 -7.10 12.28 -20.03
N LEU A 67 -7.64 13.51 -20.10
CA LEU A 67 -7.18 14.66 -19.33
C LEU A 67 -8.18 15.04 -18.26
N ARG A 68 -7.70 15.34 -17.05
CA ARG A 68 -8.49 15.94 -15.96
C ARG A 68 -7.78 17.19 -15.45
N GLY A 69 -8.43 18.34 -15.56
CA GLY A 69 -7.88 19.65 -15.25
C GLY A 69 -7.65 20.51 -16.49
N PRO A 70 -7.24 21.79 -16.33
CA PRO A 70 -7.03 22.70 -17.45
C PRO A 70 -5.88 22.25 -18.38
N ALA A 71 -6.06 22.40 -19.69
CA ALA A 71 -5.05 22.05 -20.67
C ALA A 71 -3.75 22.86 -20.47
N GLU A 72 -3.88 24.10 -20.02
CA GLU A 72 -2.80 25.07 -19.79
C GLU A 72 -2.27 25.02 -18.34
N ALA A 73 -2.56 23.97 -17.57
CA ALA A 73 -2.03 23.85 -16.21
C ALA A 73 -0.51 23.85 -16.21
N PRO A 74 0.16 24.61 -15.31
CA PRO A 74 1.62 24.67 -15.26
C PRO A 74 2.29 23.36 -14.83
N VAL A 75 1.55 22.46 -14.19
CA VAL A 75 2.05 21.13 -13.85
C VAL A 75 1.15 20.05 -14.46
N THR A 76 1.77 19.23 -15.31
CA THR A 76 1.15 18.03 -15.87
C THR A 76 1.65 16.82 -15.11
N VAL A 77 0.73 15.98 -14.63
CA VAL A 77 1.04 14.72 -13.96
C VAL A 77 0.52 13.57 -14.82
N VAL A 78 1.44 12.86 -15.47
CA VAL A 78 1.10 11.63 -16.20
C VAL A 78 1.12 10.48 -15.21
N VAL A 79 0.01 9.73 -15.13
CA VAL A 79 -0.19 8.65 -14.15
C VAL A 79 -0.30 7.33 -14.89
N PHE A 80 0.69 6.46 -14.75
CA PHE A 80 0.61 5.06 -15.15
C PHE A 80 -0.06 4.27 -14.01
N SER A 81 -1.23 3.71 -14.28
CA SER A 81 -2.07 3.15 -13.24
C SER A 81 -2.87 1.94 -13.72
N ASP A 82 -3.37 1.17 -12.76
CA ASP A 82 -4.09 -0.08 -12.94
C ASP A 82 -5.34 -0.06 -12.04
N PHE A 83 -6.51 -0.24 -12.63
CA PHE A 83 -7.79 -0.19 -11.91
C PHE A 83 -7.94 -1.27 -10.85
N GLN A 84 -7.24 -2.40 -10.97
CA GLN A 84 -7.28 -3.47 -9.97
C GLN A 84 -6.17 -3.34 -8.92
N CYS A 85 -5.16 -2.48 -9.13
CA CYS A 85 -4.05 -2.31 -8.21
C CYS A 85 -4.49 -1.62 -6.91
N PRO A 86 -4.33 -2.26 -5.73
CA PRO A 86 -4.73 -1.66 -4.45
C PRO A 86 -3.96 -0.38 -4.12
N PHE A 87 -2.71 -0.27 -4.58
CA PHE A 87 -1.89 0.93 -4.39
C PHE A 87 -2.41 2.09 -5.23
N CYS A 88 -2.91 1.81 -6.45
CA CYS A 88 -3.54 2.82 -7.29
C CYS A 88 -4.81 3.36 -6.64
N GLY A 89 -5.68 2.47 -6.14
CA GLY A 89 -6.89 2.92 -5.41
C GLY A 89 -6.57 3.75 -4.16
N ARG A 90 -5.48 3.44 -3.44
CA ARG A 90 -5.03 4.26 -2.30
C ARG A 90 -4.47 5.63 -2.72
N LEU A 91 -3.98 5.77 -3.94
CA LEU A 91 -3.48 7.03 -4.46
C LEU A 91 -4.61 8.01 -4.80
N GLU A 92 -5.76 7.53 -5.28
CA GLU A 92 -6.85 8.37 -5.79
C GLU A 92 -7.32 9.47 -4.81
N PRO A 93 -7.57 9.19 -3.52
CA PRO A 93 -7.91 10.26 -2.57
C PRO A 93 -6.82 11.32 -2.44
N THR A 94 -5.55 10.94 -2.59
CA THR A 94 -4.42 11.87 -2.53
C THR A 94 -4.35 12.75 -3.78
N LEU A 95 -4.61 12.20 -4.98
CA LEU A 95 -4.68 12.99 -6.22
C LEU A 95 -5.87 13.95 -6.19
N ALA A 96 -7.02 13.51 -5.69
CA ALA A 96 -8.18 14.39 -5.49
C ALA A 96 -7.87 15.54 -4.54
N GLN A 97 -7.18 15.26 -3.43
CA GLN A 97 -6.75 16.29 -2.47
C GLN A 97 -5.75 17.28 -3.11
N LEU A 98 -4.81 16.79 -3.93
CA LEU A 98 -3.91 17.66 -4.69
C LEU A 98 -4.69 18.58 -5.64
N GLN A 99 -5.63 18.02 -6.39
CA GLN A 99 -6.44 18.83 -7.32
C GLN A 99 -7.21 19.93 -6.61
N GLN A 100 -7.75 19.62 -5.42
CA GLN A 100 -8.45 20.61 -4.58
C GLN A 100 -7.50 21.70 -4.01
N ALA A 101 -6.28 21.31 -3.63
CA ALA A 101 -5.30 22.22 -3.05
C ALA A 101 -4.65 23.16 -4.10
N TYR A 102 -4.66 22.75 -5.38
CA TYR A 102 -4.02 23.48 -6.48
C TYR A 102 -4.99 23.78 -7.64
N PRO A 103 -6.07 24.52 -7.41
CA PRO A 103 -7.09 24.79 -8.42
C PRO A 103 -6.49 25.49 -9.64
N GLY A 104 -6.72 24.92 -10.82
CA GLY A 104 -6.22 25.47 -12.08
C GLY A 104 -4.73 25.27 -12.33
N LYS A 105 -3.97 24.68 -11.39
CA LYS A 105 -2.52 24.54 -11.47
C LYS A 105 -2.03 23.15 -11.87
N ILE A 106 -2.93 22.16 -11.85
CA ILE A 106 -2.59 20.76 -12.11
C ILE A 106 -3.50 20.17 -13.19
N ARG A 107 -2.91 19.38 -14.07
CA ARG A 107 -3.56 18.58 -15.08
C ARG A 107 -3.10 17.14 -14.94
N PHE A 108 -4.02 16.19 -14.80
CA PHE A 108 -3.73 14.76 -14.83
C PHE A 108 -3.92 14.20 -16.23
N VAL A 109 -3.03 13.30 -16.62
CA VAL A 109 -3.07 12.51 -17.85
C VAL A 109 -3.03 11.05 -17.47
N TRP A 110 -4.01 10.27 -17.92
CA TRP A 110 -4.05 8.84 -17.63
C TRP A 110 -3.27 8.02 -18.64
N ARG A 111 -2.56 7.00 -18.18
CA ARG A 111 -1.93 5.94 -18.96
C ARG A 111 -2.27 4.59 -18.36
N HIS A 112 -2.74 3.68 -19.19
CA HIS A 112 -3.06 2.32 -18.76
C HIS A 112 -1.80 1.51 -18.54
N GLN A 113 -1.68 0.90 -17.35
CA GLN A 113 -0.62 -0.05 -17.04
C GLN A 113 -1.20 -1.26 -16.27
N PRO A 114 -2.09 -2.05 -16.90
CA PRO A 114 -2.63 -3.26 -16.30
C PRO A 114 -1.49 -4.24 -16.05
N LEU A 115 -1.35 -4.69 -14.79
CA LEU A 115 -0.30 -5.62 -14.39
C LEU A 115 -0.74 -7.06 -14.66
N PRO A 116 0.18 -7.95 -15.08
CA PRO A 116 -0.17 -9.33 -15.44
C PRO A 116 -0.79 -10.14 -14.29
N MET A 117 -0.51 -9.77 -13.03
CA MET A 117 -1.08 -10.43 -11.86
C MET A 117 -2.52 -9.98 -11.53
N HIS A 118 -3.06 -9.00 -12.25
CA HIS A 118 -4.39 -8.44 -12.03
C HIS A 118 -5.34 -8.87 -13.15
N PRO A 119 -6.08 -9.98 -13.03
CA PRO A 119 -6.85 -10.57 -14.12
C PRO A 119 -7.97 -9.67 -14.65
N ASN A 120 -8.50 -8.76 -13.81
CA ASN A 120 -9.56 -7.83 -14.19
C ASN A 120 -9.05 -6.45 -14.62
N ALA A 121 -7.74 -6.20 -14.60
CA ALA A 121 -7.17 -4.90 -14.93
C ALA A 121 -7.37 -4.53 -16.40
N VAL A 122 -7.12 -5.47 -17.33
CA VAL A 122 -7.37 -5.25 -18.77
C VAL A 122 -8.87 -5.08 -19.06
N PRO A 123 -9.78 -5.95 -18.57
CA PRO A 123 -11.22 -5.73 -18.72
C PRO A 123 -11.69 -4.38 -18.18
N ALA A 124 -11.20 -3.93 -17.03
CA ALA A 124 -11.54 -2.62 -16.46
C ALA A 124 -11.01 -1.45 -17.31
N ALA A 125 -9.79 -1.59 -17.86
CA ALA A 125 -9.23 -0.61 -18.78
C ALA A 125 -10.08 -0.49 -20.07
N ILE A 126 -10.53 -1.61 -20.63
CA ILE A 126 -11.44 -1.63 -21.79
C ILE A 126 -12.78 -0.94 -21.44
N ALA A 127 -13.33 -1.18 -20.25
CA ALA A 127 -14.55 -0.53 -19.80
C ALA A 127 -14.38 1.01 -19.68
N ALA A 128 -13.21 1.47 -19.20
CA ALA A 128 -12.89 2.89 -19.14
C ALA A 128 -12.77 3.51 -20.55
N GLU A 129 -12.13 2.80 -21.50
CA GLU A 129 -12.03 3.25 -22.90
C GLU A 129 -13.39 3.25 -23.60
N ALA A 130 -14.24 2.24 -23.38
CA ALA A 130 -15.61 2.23 -23.90
C ALA A 130 -16.47 3.40 -23.38
N ALA A 131 -16.23 3.83 -22.15
CA ALA A 131 -16.85 5.03 -21.59
C ALA A 131 -16.23 6.32 -22.16
N ARG A 132 -14.92 6.32 -22.49
CA ARG A 132 -14.21 7.44 -23.13
C ARG A 132 -14.84 7.80 -24.48
N ASP A 133 -15.22 6.83 -25.27
CA ASP A 133 -15.89 7.04 -26.58
C ASP A 133 -17.22 7.77 -26.46
N GLN A 134 -17.79 7.76 -25.26
CA GLN A 134 -19.01 8.49 -24.92
C GLN A 134 -18.75 9.71 -24.05
N GLY A 135 -17.47 10.16 -23.96
CA GLY A 135 -17.05 11.35 -23.22
C GLY A 135 -17.06 11.21 -21.70
N LYS A 136 -17.08 9.95 -21.18
CA LYS A 136 -17.23 9.67 -19.75
C LYS A 136 -16.11 8.80 -19.14
N PHE A 137 -14.87 9.00 -19.66
CA PHE A 137 -13.72 8.27 -19.15
C PHE A 137 -13.53 8.44 -17.64
N TRP A 138 -13.54 9.69 -17.17
CA TRP A 138 -13.21 9.99 -15.79
C TRP A 138 -14.31 9.58 -14.81
N GLU A 139 -15.56 9.63 -15.22
CA GLU A 139 -16.67 9.14 -14.41
C GLU A 139 -16.60 7.61 -14.26
N MET A 140 -16.24 6.89 -15.33
CA MET A 140 -16.02 5.45 -15.27
C MET A 140 -14.76 5.13 -14.44
N HIS A 141 -13.68 5.89 -14.61
CA HIS A 141 -12.46 5.78 -13.80
C HIS A 141 -12.80 5.87 -12.31
N ASP A 142 -13.56 6.88 -11.90
CA ASP A 142 -13.90 7.09 -10.49
C ASP A 142 -14.79 5.93 -9.96
N LYS A 143 -15.71 5.42 -10.79
CA LYS A 143 -16.54 4.25 -10.46
C LYS A 143 -15.70 2.98 -10.27
N LEU A 144 -14.76 2.71 -11.18
CA LEU A 144 -13.90 1.53 -11.13
C LEU A 144 -13.03 1.53 -9.86
N PHE A 145 -12.47 2.66 -9.49
CA PHE A 145 -11.70 2.77 -8.25
C PHE A 145 -12.57 2.72 -6.98
N ALA A 146 -13.74 3.34 -6.99
CA ALA A 146 -14.67 3.26 -5.88
C ALA A 146 -15.17 1.84 -5.61
N ALA A 147 -15.17 0.99 -6.63
CA ALA A 147 -15.68 -0.38 -6.59
C ALA A 147 -14.61 -1.42 -6.99
N GLN A 148 -13.35 -1.23 -6.61
CA GLN A 148 -12.23 -2.12 -6.97
C GLN A 148 -12.46 -3.61 -6.61
N GLN A 149 -13.34 -3.90 -5.67
CA GLN A 149 -13.66 -5.27 -5.26
C GLN A 149 -14.66 -5.95 -6.23
N ASP A 150 -15.27 -5.19 -7.15
CA ASP A 150 -16.26 -5.69 -8.12
C ASP A 150 -15.94 -5.21 -9.54
N LEU A 151 -14.85 -5.72 -10.09
CA LEU A 151 -14.40 -5.46 -11.46
C LEU A 151 -14.81 -6.62 -12.38
N THR A 152 -16.10 -6.91 -12.44
CA THR A 152 -16.68 -7.97 -13.27
C THR A 152 -17.36 -7.39 -14.52
N PRO A 153 -17.52 -8.15 -15.61
CA PRO A 153 -18.27 -7.68 -16.80
C PRO A 153 -19.68 -7.17 -16.47
N ALA A 154 -20.40 -7.86 -15.58
CA ALA A 154 -21.73 -7.44 -15.13
C ALA A 154 -21.68 -6.12 -14.34
N ALA A 155 -20.64 -5.90 -13.55
CA ALA A 155 -20.43 -4.66 -12.84
C ALA A 155 -20.15 -3.49 -13.79
N PHE A 156 -19.36 -3.71 -14.85
CA PHE A 156 -19.08 -2.67 -15.85
C PHE A 156 -20.36 -2.20 -16.55
N GLU A 157 -21.25 -3.12 -16.92
CA GLU A 157 -22.55 -2.77 -17.52
C GLU A 157 -23.42 -1.98 -16.54
N ARG A 158 -23.44 -2.36 -15.27
CA ARG A 158 -24.16 -1.62 -14.22
C ARG A 158 -23.60 -0.21 -14.07
N TYR A 159 -22.27 -0.05 -13.99
CA TYR A 159 -21.62 1.26 -13.89
C TYR A 159 -21.93 2.13 -15.12
N ALA A 160 -21.90 1.56 -16.32
CA ALA A 160 -22.28 2.25 -17.53
C ALA A 160 -23.74 2.76 -17.48
N GLY A 161 -24.66 1.93 -16.97
CA GLY A 161 -26.06 2.34 -16.76
C GLY A 161 -26.20 3.47 -15.73
N GLU A 162 -25.50 3.38 -14.61
CA GLU A 162 -25.49 4.43 -13.56
C GLU A 162 -24.91 5.76 -14.09
N LEU A 163 -23.96 5.69 -15.01
CA LEU A 163 -23.37 6.85 -15.65
C LEU A 163 -24.21 7.39 -16.83
N GLY A 164 -25.31 6.72 -17.19
CA GLY A 164 -26.18 7.12 -18.32
C GLY A 164 -25.51 6.95 -19.67
N LEU A 165 -24.65 5.95 -19.83
CA LEU A 165 -24.05 5.60 -21.11
C LEU A 165 -25.07 4.86 -22.01
N ASP A 166 -24.88 4.96 -23.32
CA ASP A 166 -25.57 4.10 -24.31
C ASP A 166 -25.10 2.65 -24.12
N LEU A 167 -25.93 1.84 -23.43
CA LEU A 167 -25.57 0.47 -23.05
C LEU A 167 -25.34 -0.44 -24.28
N PRO A 168 -26.13 -0.40 -25.34
CA PRO A 168 -25.85 -1.14 -26.59
C PRO A 168 -24.46 -0.86 -27.15
N LYS A 169 -24.07 0.42 -27.25
CA LYS A 169 -22.73 0.83 -27.71
C LYS A 169 -21.64 0.39 -26.77
N PHE A 170 -21.87 0.56 -25.46
CA PHE A 170 -20.90 0.16 -24.43
C PHE A 170 -20.65 -1.35 -24.47
N LYS A 171 -21.69 -2.16 -24.57
CA LYS A 171 -21.58 -3.63 -24.67
C LYS A 171 -20.85 -4.07 -25.95
N ALA A 172 -21.15 -3.44 -27.07
CA ALA A 172 -20.43 -3.70 -28.33
C ALA A 172 -18.93 -3.40 -28.16
N ALA A 173 -18.58 -2.25 -27.59
CA ALA A 173 -17.19 -1.87 -27.32
C ALA A 173 -16.47 -2.84 -26.39
N LEU A 174 -17.13 -3.37 -25.36
CA LEU A 174 -16.56 -4.41 -24.49
C LEU A 174 -16.28 -5.72 -25.25
N LEU A 175 -17.21 -6.17 -26.08
CA LEU A 175 -17.08 -7.39 -26.87
C LEU A 175 -15.98 -7.28 -27.93
N GLU A 176 -15.88 -6.13 -28.58
CA GLU A 176 -14.85 -5.81 -29.58
C GLU A 176 -13.50 -5.47 -28.94
N LYS A 177 -13.44 -5.43 -27.61
CA LYS A 177 -12.26 -5.02 -26.84
C LYS A 177 -11.71 -3.65 -27.27
N HIS A 178 -12.64 -2.71 -27.48
CA HIS A 178 -12.29 -1.37 -27.92
C HIS A 178 -11.28 -0.71 -27.00
N GLY A 179 -10.31 0.05 -27.57
CA GLY A 179 -9.23 0.65 -26.79
C GLY A 179 -8.07 -0.29 -26.45
N GLN A 180 -8.10 -1.58 -26.82
CA GLN A 180 -7.00 -2.52 -26.55
C GLN A 180 -5.68 -2.05 -27.16
N ASP A 181 -5.70 -1.44 -28.36
CA ASP A 181 -4.49 -0.92 -29.01
C ASP A 181 -3.89 0.24 -28.19
N ARG A 182 -4.74 1.09 -27.61
CA ARG A 182 -4.30 2.18 -26.73
C ARG A 182 -3.68 1.62 -25.43
N ILE A 183 -4.34 0.64 -24.83
CA ILE A 183 -3.81 -0.03 -23.63
C ILE A 183 -2.43 -0.64 -23.93
N ALA A 184 -2.29 -1.32 -25.09
CA ALA A 184 -1.03 -1.89 -25.51
C ALA A 184 0.04 -0.83 -25.80
N ALA A 185 -0.32 0.31 -26.41
CA ALA A 185 0.59 1.43 -26.65
C ALA A 185 1.06 2.04 -25.32
N ASP A 186 0.18 2.23 -24.34
CA ASP A 186 0.53 2.73 -23.01
C ASP A 186 1.48 1.76 -22.27
N GLN A 187 1.23 0.45 -22.37
CA GLN A 187 2.14 -0.57 -21.80
C GLN A 187 3.50 -0.57 -22.49
N ALA A 188 3.54 -0.42 -23.81
CA ALA A 188 4.79 -0.30 -24.56
C ALA A 188 5.57 0.96 -24.17
N LEU A 189 4.86 2.08 -23.98
CA LEU A 189 5.47 3.32 -23.46
C LEU A 189 6.00 3.11 -22.04
N ALA A 190 5.22 2.49 -21.15
CA ALA A 190 5.65 2.15 -19.80
C ALA A 190 6.93 1.31 -19.79
N ALA A 191 7.00 0.28 -20.64
CA ALA A 191 8.19 -0.56 -20.79
C ALA A 191 9.40 0.26 -21.28
N LYS A 192 9.23 1.13 -22.29
CA LYS A 192 10.29 2.03 -22.79
C LYS A 192 10.79 2.99 -21.71
N LEU A 193 9.89 3.45 -20.84
CA LEU A 193 10.22 4.35 -19.73
C LEU A 193 10.75 3.59 -18.49
N GLY A 194 10.78 2.26 -18.51
CA GLY A 194 11.18 1.44 -17.35
C GLY A 194 10.19 1.50 -16.19
N VAL A 195 8.92 1.77 -16.46
CA VAL A 195 7.83 1.71 -15.48
C VAL A 195 7.51 0.25 -15.21
N THR A 196 7.94 -0.26 -14.06
CA THR A 196 7.82 -1.67 -13.68
C THR A 196 6.68 -1.95 -12.69
N GLY A 197 5.99 -0.92 -12.23
CA GLY A 197 4.92 -1.05 -11.24
C GLY A 197 3.97 0.13 -11.23
N THR A 198 2.83 -0.05 -10.58
CA THR A 198 1.77 0.95 -10.46
C THR A 198 1.45 1.28 -9.01
N PRO A 199 1.10 2.52 -8.68
CA PRO A 199 1.13 3.67 -9.59
C PRO A 199 2.55 4.20 -9.81
N THR A 200 2.84 4.71 -11.02
CA THR A 200 4.01 5.53 -11.31
C THR A 200 3.55 6.84 -11.93
N MET A 201 4.00 7.95 -11.40
CA MET A 201 3.62 9.30 -11.83
C MET A 201 4.80 10.04 -12.41
N PHE A 202 4.53 10.97 -13.34
CA PHE A 202 5.53 11.90 -13.87
C PHE A 202 5.03 13.33 -13.77
N PHE A 203 5.61 14.10 -12.86
CA PHE A 203 5.33 15.53 -12.68
C PHE A 203 6.24 16.32 -13.61
N ASN A 204 5.72 16.86 -14.71
CA ASN A 204 6.53 17.53 -15.73
C ASN A 204 7.79 16.72 -16.09
N CYS A 205 7.62 15.41 -16.34
CA CYS A 205 8.71 14.46 -16.64
C CYS A 205 9.62 14.06 -15.46
N ARG A 206 9.33 14.49 -14.23
CA ARG A 206 9.94 14.01 -13.01
C ARG A 206 9.23 12.76 -12.51
N GLU A 207 9.95 11.65 -12.48
CA GLU A 207 9.39 10.36 -12.03
C GLU A 207 9.15 10.33 -10.50
N VAL A 208 7.99 9.83 -10.12
CA VAL A 208 7.59 9.59 -8.74
C VAL A 208 6.91 8.22 -8.67
N VAL A 209 7.48 7.28 -7.94
CA VAL A 209 7.00 5.89 -7.89
C VAL A 209 6.22 5.61 -6.61
N GLY A 210 5.07 4.95 -6.75
CA GLY A 210 4.25 4.45 -5.64
C GLY A 210 3.19 5.42 -5.14
N ALA A 211 2.30 4.89 -4.29
CA ALA A 211 1.24 5.66 -3.64
C ALA A 211 1.80 6.43 -2.43
N LEU A 212 2.44 7.55 -2.70
CA LEU A 212 3.03 8.40 -1.66
C LEU A 212 1.97 9.17 -0.87
N PRO A 213 2.24 9.49 0.41
CA PRO A 213 1.39 10.36 1.21
C PRO A 213 1.23 11.78 0.61
N TYR A 214 0.10 12.41 0.90
CA TYR A 214 -0.23 13.75 0.40
C TYR A 214 0.89 14.77 0.61
N GLU A 215 1.47 14.86 1.81
CA GLU A 215 2.52 15.84 2.12
C GLU A 215 3.77 15.68 1.23
N MET A 216 4.08 14.46 0.82
CA MET A 216 5.20 14.20 -0.09
C MET A 216 4.86 14.62 -1.52
N LEU A 217 3.68 14.26 -2.03
CA LEU A 217 3.24 14.69 -3.36
C LEU A 217 3.03 16.20 -3.41
N LYS A 218 2.57 16.81 -2.33
CA LYS A 218 2.48 18.27 -2.19
C LYS A 218 3.84 18.95 -2.35
N GLN A 219 4.89 18.42 -1.73
CA GLN A 219 6.24 18.98 -1.87
C GLN A 219 6.75 18.85 -3.30
N VAL A 220 6.52 17.69 -3.97
CA VAL A 220 6.84 17.55 -5.40
C VAL A 220 6.10 18.60 -6.23
N MET A 221 4.81 18.79 -5.95
CA MET A 221 3.97 19.77 -6.65
C MET A 221 4.47 21.19 -6.44
N ASP A 222 4.82 21.58 -5.20
CA ASP A 222 5.34 22.89 -4.86
C ASP A 222 6.67 23.16 -5.58
N GLU A 223 7.57 22.16 -5.65
CA GLU A 223 8.84 22.27 -6.39
C GLU A 223 8.63 22.44 -7.91
N GLU A 224 7.72 21.65 -8.49
CA GLU A 224 7.41 21.74 -9.92
C GLU A 224 6.69 23.06 -10.26
N LEU A 225 5.82 23.58 -9.38
CA LEU A 225 5.21 24.89 -9.55
C LEU A 225 6.25 26.00 -9.50
N LYS A 226 7.19 25.95 -8.56
CA LYS A 226 8.27 26.94 -8.48
C LYS A 226 9.13 26.97 -9.77
N LYS A 227 9.42 25.80 -10.36
CA LYS A 227 10.13 25.71 -11.65
C LYS A 227 9.27 26.26 -12.78
N ALA A 228 7.96 25.93 -12.78
CA ALA A 228 7.02 26.42 -13.77
C ALA A 228 6.90 27.96 -13.73
N ASP A 229 6.76 28.54 -12.54
CA ASP A 229 6.69 30.00 -12.36
C ASP A 229 7.96 30.70 -12.86
N ALA A 230 9.15 30.10 -12.61
CA ALA A 230 10.41 30.62 -13.13
C ALA A 230 10.48 30.59 -14.66
N LEU A 231 9.94 29.54 -15.30
CA LEU A 231 9.87 29.40 -16.76
C LEU A 231 8.84 30.34 -17.38
N LEU A 232 7.76 30.65 -16.68
CA LEU A 232 6.69 31.52 -17.15
C LEU A 232 7.04 33.02 -17.07
N GLY A 233 7.98 33.41 -16.18
CA GLY A 233 8.40 34.82 -16.04
C GLY A 233 7.23 35.79 -15.75
N GLY A 234 6.16 35.29 -15.09
CA GLY A 234 4.93 36.06 -14.81
C GLY A 234 3.84 35.96 -15.88
N GLY A 235 4.09 35.21 -16.96
CA GLY A 235 3.07 34.90 -17.97
C GLY A 235 2.17 33.71 -17.59
N THR A 236 1.23 33.38 -18.47
CA THR A 236 0.38 32.21 -18.35
C THR A 236 0.93 31.03 -19.16
N ALA A 237 0.71 29.79 -18.67
CA ALA A 237 1.08 28.60 -19.41
C ALA A 237 0.23 28.49 -20.69
N GLY A 238 0.88 28.20 -21.80
CA GLY A 238 0.23 27.88 -23.07
C GLY A 238 0.19 26.37 -23.30
N SER A 239 -0.40 25.92 -24.41
CA SER A 239 -0.53 24.50 -24.76
C SER A 239 0.78 23.78 -24.91
N ASP A 240 1.88 24.48 -25.21
CA ASP A 240 3.24 23.96 -25.36
C ASP A 240 4.05 23.97 -24.06
N PHE A 241 3.47 24.47 -22.98
CA PHE A 241 4.19 24.65 -21.72
C PHE A 241 4.71 23.33 -21.13
N TYR A 242 3.94 22.26 -21.23
CA TYR A 242 4.36 20.94 -20.76
C TYR A 242 5.70 20.50 -21.40
N ALA A 243 5.83 20.68 -22.71
CA ALA A 243 7.06 20.32 -23.41
C ALA A 243 8.26 21.16 -22.92
N LYS A 244 8.04 22.46 -22.65
CA LYS A 244 9.07 23.35 -22.09
C LYS A 244 9.46 22.94 -20.66
N ALA A 245 8.51 22.67 -19.80
CA ALA A 245 8.76 22.25 -18.42
C ALA A 245 9.43 20.87 -18.36
N CYS A 246 9.00 19.93 -19.19
CA CYS A 246 9.63 18.62 -19.34
C CYS A 246 11.08 18.75 -19.81
N LYS A 247 11.36 19.53 -20.87
CA LYS A 247 12.72 19.79 -21.36
C LYS A 247 13.60 20.43 -20.29
N ALA A 248 13.07 21.34 -19.49
CA ALA A 248 13.80 21.94 -18.38
C ALA A 248 14.20 20.90 -17.33
N ASN A 249 13.29 20.00 -16.97
CA ASN A 249 13.59 18.90 -16.06
C ASN A 249 14.60 17.89 -16.64
N LEU A 250 14.48 17.55 -17.93
CA LEU A 250 15.41 16.66 -18.62
C LEU A 250 16.84 17.24 -18.73
N SER A 251 16.99 18.57 -18.68
CA SER A 251 18.31 19.26 -18.68
C SER A 251 18.98 19.27 -17.31
N LEU A 252 18.24 18.89 -16.24
CA LEU A 252 18.84 18.74 -14.92
C LEU A 252 19.81 17.54 -14.93
N PRO A 253 20.92 17.60 -14.18
CA PRO A 253 21.77 16.44 -14.04
C PRO A 253 20.93 15.27 -13.58
N ALA A 254 21.16 14.09 -14.19
CA ALA A 254 20.52 12.88 -13.71
C ALA A 254 20.65 12.86 -12.19
N PRO A 255 19.56 12.64 -11.43
CA PRO A 255 19.70 12.55 -10.00
C PRO A 255 20.81 11.55 -9.75
N ALA A 256 21.82 11.97 -8.99
CA ALA A 256 22.82 11.02 -8.52
C ALA A 256 22.03 9.82 -8.01
N PRO A 257 22.43 8.56 -8.33
CA PRO A 257 21.84 7.43 -7.65
C PRO A 257 21.85 7.85 -6.20
N ALA A 258 20.65 8.01 -5.63
CA ALA A 258 20.55 8.50 -4.27
C ALA A 258 21.54 7.65 -3.51
N PRO A 259 22.55 8.23 -2.82
CA PRO A 259 23.24 7.46 -1.82
C PRO A 259 22.06 6.87 -1.07
N ALA A 260 21.98 5.52 -1.00
CA ALA A 260 20.83 4.86 -0.40
C ALA A 260 20.47 5.73 0.78
N ALA A 261 19.50 6.63 0.55
CA ALA A 261 19.24 7.69 1.50
C ALA A 261 18.88 6.89 2.71
N GLU A 262 19.70 6.96 3.76
CA GLU A 262 19.22 6.56 5.06
C GLU A 262 17.88 7.24 5.15
N ALA A 263 16.84 6.49 4.80
CA ALA A 263 15.47 6.95 4.99
C ALA A 263 15.48 7.40 6.43
N PRO A 264 15.13 8.67 6.74
CA PRO A 264 15.11 9.10 8.12
C PRO A 264 14.37 7.98 8.83
N PRO A 265 14.91 7.41 9.89
CA PRO A 265 14.38 6.19 10.48
C PRO A 265 12.88 6.40 10.55
N PRO A 266 12.06 5.56 9.92
CA PRO A 266 10.62 5.77 9.86
C PRO A 266 10.20 6.08 11.28
N ALA A 267 9.46 7.16 11.48
CA ALA A 267 8.92 7.49 12.80
C ALA A 267 8.37 6.17 13.33
N PRO A 268 8.78 5.73 14.54
CA PRO A 268 8.52 4.39 15.00
C PRO A 268 7.06 4.06 14.73
N ALA A 269 6.82 3.13 13.78
CA ALA A 269 5.49 2.66 13.47
C ALA A 269 4.88 2.20 14.79
N PRO A 270 3.58 2.33 15.02
CA PRO A 270 2.98 1.86 16.26
C PRO A 270 3.44 0.43 16.50
N VAL A 271 4.16 0.24 17.62
CA VAL A 271 4.73 -1.05 17.98
C VAL A 271 3.56 -1.95 18.36
N VAL A 272 3.37 -2.99 17.59
CA VAL A 272 2.40 -4.04 17.92
C VAL A 272 3.01 -4.89 19.05
N ALA A 273 2.29 -5.05 20.13
CA ALA A 273 2.76 -5.87 21.25
C ALA A 273 3.09 -7.30 20.77
N ALA A 274 4.14 -7.88 21.30
CA ALA A 274 4.66 -9.17 20.83
C ALA A 274 3.62 -10.31 20.93
N ASP A 275 2.78 -10.30 21.95
CA ASP A 275 1.67 -11.23 22.15
C ASP A 275 0.55 -11.06 21.10
N ALA A 276 0.33 -9.82 20.64
CA ALA A 276 -0.66 -9.53 19.59
C ALA A 276 -0.23 -10.06 18.20
N LEU A 277 1.05 -10.32 17.98
CA LEU A 277 1.57 -10.93 16.74
C LEU A 277 1.21 -12.42 16.62
N GLY A 278 0.66 -13.02 17.66
CA GLY A 278 0.18 -14.40 17.66
C GLY A 278 1.26 -15.44 17.34
N VAL A 279 2.52 -15.19 17.74
CA VAL A 279 3.62 -16.13 17.54
C VAL A 279 3.40 -17.35 18.44
N ARG A 280 3.35 -18.54 17.82
CA ARG A 280 3.15 -19.83 18.49
C ARG A 280 4.52 -20.55 18.62
N GLY A 281 4.61 -21.45 19.59
CA GLY A 281 5.85 -22.21 19.81
C GLY A 281 6.21 -23.18 18.68
N ASP A 282 5.26 -23.48 17.80
CA ASP A 282 5.39 -24.39 16.65
C ASP A 282 5.33 -23.64 15.30
N ASP A 283 5.39 -22.29 15.31
CA ASP A 283 5.53 -21.53 14.07
C ASP A 283 6.87 -21.85 13.38
N PRO A 284 6.92 -21.81 12.04
CA PRO A 284 8.18 -21.99 11.32
C PRO A 284 9.17 -20.88 11.66
N VAL A 285 10.32 -21.26 12.24
CA VAL A 285 11.40 -20.33 12.59
C VAL A 285 12.63 -20.63 11.75
N ARG A 286 13.21 -19.59 11.15
CA ARG A 286 14.54 -19.65 10.51
C ARG A 286 15.52 -18.81 11.32
N GLY A 287 16.64 -19.38 11.74
CA GLY A 287 17.64 -18.78 12.60
C GLY A 287 17.58 -19.27 14.06
N ASN A 288 18.32 -18.59 14.94
CA ASN A 288 18.42 -18.97 16.36
C ASN A 288 17.10 -18.64 17.10
N VAL A 289 16.42 -19.66 17.62
CA VAL A 289 15.14 -19.49 18.37
C VAL A 289 15.27 -18.56 19.58
N LYS A 290 16.50 -18.39 20.11
CA LYS A 290 16.81 -17.50 21.26
C LYS A 290 17.28 -16.11 20.81
N ALA A 291 17.22 -15.81 19.49
CA ALA A 291 17.66 -14.51 18.97
C ALA A 291 16.95 -13.35 19.67
N PRO A 292 17.68 -12.27 20.05
CA PRO A 292 17.09 -11.10 20.70
C PRO A 292 16.12 -10.31 19.80
N VAL A 293 16.27 -10.41 18.49
CA VAL A 293 15.37 -9.77 17.53
C VAL A 293 14.55 -10.82 16.80
N THR A 294 13.23 -10.66 16.88
CA THR A 294 12.26 -11.49 16.15
C THR A 294 11.68 -10.67 15.01
N VAL A 295 11.78 -11.21 13.79
CA VAL A 295 11.12 -10.68 12.61
C VAL A 295 9.95 -11.60 12.28
N VAL A 296 8.72 -11.17 12.53
CA VAL A 296 7.50 -11.89 12.15
C VAL A 296 7.10 -11.43 10.75
N LEU A 297 7.03 -12.36 9.81
CA LEU A 297 6.74 -12.09 8.41
C LEU A 297 5.37 -12.65 8.04
N PHE A 298 4.41 -11.79 7.72
CA PHE A 298 3.15 -12.15 7.06
C PHE A 298 3.36 -12.17 5.55
N SER A 299 3.19 -13.32 4.92
CA SER A 299 3.59 -13.53 3.53
C SER A 299 2.66 -14.48 2.79
N ASP A 300 2.75 -14.42 1.45
CA ASP A 300 1.94 -15.15 0.49
C ASP A 300 2.85 -15.74 -0.58
N PHE A 301 2.79 -17.05 -0.78
CA PHE A 301 3.67 -17.76 -1.73
C PHE A 301 3.45 -17.38 -3.20
N GLN A 302 2.28 -16.85 -3.54
CA GLN A 302 1.99 -16.40 -4.91
C GLN A 302 2.25 -14.90 -5.10
N CYS A 303 2.42 -14.12 -4.03
CA CYS A 303 2.64 -12.68 -4.11
C CYS A 303 4.04 -12.36 -4.69
N PRO A 304 4.13 -11.63 -5.82
CA PRO A 304 5.42 -11.29 -6.41
C PRO A 304 6.33 -10.44 -5.50
N PHE A 305 5.71 -9.60 -4.66
CA PHE A 305 6.46 -8.79 -3.68
C PHE A 305 7.05 -9.66 -2.56
N CYS A 306 6.37 -10.76 -2.20
CA CYS A 306 6.90 -11.73 -1.24
C CYS A 306 8.13 -12.46 -1.82
N GLY A 307 8.09 -12.87 -3.09
CA GLY A 307 9.26 -13.42 -3.73
C GLY A 307 10.43 -12.44 -3.83
N ARG A 308 10.13 -11.14 -4.04
CA ARG A 308 11.18 -10.10 -4.13
C ARG A 308 11.87 -9.79 -2.81
N ILE A 309 11.23 -10.02 -1.67
CA ILE A 309 11.87 -9.75 -0.37
C ILE A 309 12.79 -10.91 0.08
N GLU A 310 12.62 -12.11 -0.46
CA GLU A 310 13.39 -13.29 -0.04
C GLU A 310 14.91 -13.10 -0.09
N PRO A 311 15.51 -12.55 -1.17
CA PRO A 311 16.95 -12.25 -1.19
C PRO A 311 17.35 -11.29 -0.04
N THR A 312 16.52 -10.30 0.27
CA THR A 312 16.76 -9.34 1.36
C THR A 312 16.73 -10.05 2.72
N LEU A 313 15.81 -10.99 2.94
CA LEU A 313 15.73 -11.75 4.19
C LEU A 313 16.94 -12.68 4.35
N VAL A 314 17.43 -13.28 3.26
CA VAL A 314 18.69 -14.05 3.27
C VAL A 314 19.87 -13.16 3.65
N GLU A 315 19.95 -11.94 3.12
CA GLU A 315 20.97 -10.96 3.46
C GLU A 315 20.90 -10.54 4.93
N VAL A 316 19.69 -10.30 5.48
CA VAL A 316 19.46 -10.03 6.90
C VAL A 316 20.01 -11.17 7.76
N GLN A 317 19.70 -12.43 7.43
CA GLN A 317 20.18 -13.57 8.19
C GLN A 317 21.71 -13.72 8.12
N LYS A 318 22.30 -13.45 6.93
CA LYS A 318 23.74 -13.45 6.75
C LYS A 318 24.44 -12.36 7.57
N ALA A 319 23.86 -11.16 7.62
CA ALA A 319 24.44 -10.00 8.31
C ALA A 319 24.33 -10.10 9.85
N TYR A 320 23.24 -10.66 10.35
CA TYR A 320 22.96 -10.67 11.79
C TYR A 320 23.12 -12.02 12.48
N GLY A 321 23.17 -13.12 11.72
CA GLY A 321 23.37 -14.46 12.25
C GLY A 321 22.43 -14.79 13.40
N ASP A 322 23.00 -15.20 14.54
CA ASP A 322 22.25 -15.60 15.74
C ASP A 322 21.49 -14.46 16.46
N LYS A 323 21.66 -13.21 16.02
CA LYS A 323 20.97 -12.06 16.62
C LYS A 323 19.54 -11.88 16.10
N VAL A 324 19.18 -12.51 14.98
CA VAL A 324 17.87 -12.37 14.31
C VAL A 324 17.27 -13.73 14.00
N LYS A 325 15.98 -13.89 14.31
CA LYS A 325 15.17 -15.01 13.84
C LYS A 325 14.00 -14.51 12.99
N LEU A 326 13.67 -15.26 11.95
CA LEU A 326 12.46 -15.08 11.15
C LEU A 326 11.38 -16.04 11.64
N VAL A 327 10.17 -15.54 11.81
CA VAL A 327 8.97 -16.32 12.12
C VAL A 327 7.99 -16.13 10.97
N TRP A 328 7.56 -17.22 10.35
CA TRP A 328 6.60 -17.19 9.26
C TRP A 328 5.16 -17.15 9.75
N LYS A 329 4.34 -16.34 9.08
CA LYS A 329 2.90 -16.27 9.20
C LYS A 329 2.25 -16.29 7.82
N HIS A 330 1.22 -17.09 7.65
CA HIS A 330 0.49 -17.16 6.40
C HIS A 330 -0.48 -15.98 6.25
N GLN A 331 -0.45 -15.36 5.06
CA GLN A 331 -1.41 -14.34 4.65
C GLN A 331 -1.71 -14.49 3.16
N PRO A 332 -2.38 -15.58 2.74
CA PRO A 332 -2.79 -15.75 1.35
C PRO A 332 -3.78 -14.65 0.98
N LEU A 333 -3.51 -13.96 -0.12
CA LEU A 333 -4.39 -12.89 -0.58
C LEU A 333 -5.50 -13.47 -1.46
N PRO A 334 -6.76 -13.01 -1.34
CA PRO A 334 -7.90 -13.56 -2.10
C PRO A 334 -7.73 -13.51 -3.62
N MET A 335 -6.92 -12.57 -4.13
CA MET A 335 -6.61 -12.42 -5.54
C MET A 335 -5.58 -13.42 -6.07
N HIS A 336 -4.96 -14.21 -5.21
CA HIS A 336 -3.93 -15.18 -5.54
C HIS A 336 -4.48 -16.61 -5.40
N PRO A 337 -5.05 -17.21 -6.47
CA PRO A 337 -5.77 -18.49 -6.38
C PRO A 337 -4.91 -19.67 -5.91
N GLN A 338 -3.59 -19.59 -6.08
CA GLN A 338 -2.66 -20.63 -5.63
C GLN A 338 -2.01 -20.33 -4.27
N ALA A 339 -2.29 -19.18 -3.63
CA ALA A 339 -1.66 -18.80 -2.36
C ALA A 339 -2.08 -19.71 -1.21
N GLU A 340 -3.39 -19.96 -1.02
CA GLU A 340 -3.89 -20.88 0.03
C GLU A 340 -3.46 -22.33 -0.24
N PRO A 341 -3.59 -22.90 -1.47
CA PRO A 341 -3.08 -24.24 -1.76
C PRO A 341 -1.57 -24.39 -1.50
N ALA A 342 -0.76 -23.40 -1.85
CA ALA A 342 0.68 -23.42 -1.58
C ALA A 342 0.99 -23.35 -0.07
N ALA A 343 0.24 -22.53 0.67
CA ALA A 343 0.35 -22.45 2.13
C ALA A 343 -0.01 -23.79 2.80
N VAL A 344 -1.07 -24.46 2.34
CA VAL A 344 -1.45 -25.79 2.83
C VAL A 344 -0.35 -26.83 2.55
N ALA A 345 0.29 -26.77 1.37
CA ALA A 345 1.42 -27.65 1.03
C ALA A 345 2.64 -27.38 1.93
N ALA A 346 2.92 -26.11 2.25
CA ALA A 346 3.98 -25.74 3.17
C ALA A 346 3.71 -26.23 4.60
N GLU A 347 2.46 -26.16 5.06
CA GLU A 347 2.06 -26.70 6.37
C GLU A 347 2.16 -28.23 6.42
N ALA A 348 1.78 -28.94 5.34
CA ALA A 348 1.97 -30.39 5.25
C ALA A 348 3.46 -30.77 5.31
N ALA A 349 4.35 -29.96 4.74
CA ALA A 349 5.79 -30.14 4.88
C ALA A 349 6.29 -29.80 6.30
N ARG A 350 5.69 -28.79 6.97
CA ARG A 350 5.99 -28.42 8.35
C ARG A 350 5.72 -29.59 9.31
N GLU A 351 4.63 -30.34 9.13
CA GLU A 351 4.30 -31.50 9.96
C GLU A 351 5.41 -32.60 9.89
N GLN A 352 6.24 -32.54 8.85
CA GLN A 352 7.40 -33.44 8.68
C GLN A 352 8.75 -32.73 8.90
N GLY A 353 8.72 -31.51 9.49
CA GLY A 353 9.94 -30.75 9.82
C GLY A 353 10.64 -30.10 8.62
N LYS A 354 9.98 -30.00 7.46
CA LYS A 354 10.54 -29.49 6.20
C LYS A 354 9.81 -28.28 5.63
N PHE A 355 9.33 -27.40 6.51
CA PHE A 355 8.64 -26.17 6.09
C PHE A 355 9.52 -25.33 5.16
N TRP A 356 10.77 -25.07 5.58
CA TRP A 356 11.62 -24.11 4.88
C TRP A 356 12.13 -24.65 3.54
N GLU A 357 12.31 -25.95 3.41
CA GLU A 357 12.65 -26.57 2.13
C GLU A 357 11.48 -26.44 1.14
N MET A 358 10.25 -26.64 1.60
CA MET A 358 9.06 -26.43 0.78
C MET A 358 8.88 -24.94 0.45
N HIS A 359 9.05 -24.05 1.42
CA HIS A 359 9.02 -22.61 1.25
C HIS A 359 9.95 -22.16 0.13
N ASP A 360 11.22 -22.60 0.17
CA ASP A 360 12.22 -22.20 -0.82
C ASP A 360 11.84 -22.71 -2.23
N LYS A 361 11.32 -23.94 -2.34
CA LYS A 361 10.80 -24.50 -3.60
C LYS A 361 9.62 -23.70 -4.16
N LEU A 362 8.66 -23.31 -3.31
CA LEU A 362 7.49 -22.54 -3.71
C LEU A 362 7.87 -21.17 -4.26
N PHE A 363 8.77 -20.43 -3.58
CA PHE A 363 9.23 -19.13 -4.07
C PHE A 363 10.10 -19.22 -5.33
N GLN A 364 10.94 -20.23 -5.45
CA GLN A 364 11.73 -20.44 -6.67
C GLN A 364 10.86 -20.73 -7.91
N ASN A 365 9.61 -21.17 -7.70
CA ASN A 365 8.71 -21.59 -8.77
C ASN A 365 7.35 -20.87 -8.73
N GLN A 366 7.31 -19.64 -8.26
CA GLN A 366 6.06 -18.87 -8.08
C GLN A 366 5.16 -18.82 -9.33
N GLN A 367 5.75 -18.87 -10.53
CA GLN A 367 5.02 -18.78 -11.79
C GLN A 367 4.33 -20.11 -12.18
N ALA A 368 4.67 -21.20 -11.53
CA ALA A 368 4.22 -22.56 -11.88
C ALA A 368 3.43 -23.25 -10.75
N LEU A 369 2.98 -22.51 -9.74
CA LEU A 369 2.29 -23.08 -8.58
C LEU A 369 1.01 -23.83 -9.00
N SER A 370 0.94 -25.11 -8.63
CA SER A 370 -0.21 -25.98 -8.88
C SER A 370 -0.14 -27.22 -7.96
N PRO A 371 -1.27 -27.94 -7.76
CA PRO A 371 -1.26 -29.16 -6.95
C PRO A 371 -0.24 -30.22 -7.40
N GLN A 372 -0.03 -30.34 -8.71
CA GLN A 372 0.94 -31.28 -9.28
C GLN A 372 2.37 -30.89 -8.91
N VAL A 373 2.67 -29.59 -8.94
CA VAL A 373 3.98 -29.03 -8.59
C VAL A 373 4.26 -29.20 -7.09
N TYR A 374 3.26 -29.04 -6.22
CA TYR A 374 3.43 -29.25 -4.77
C TYR A 374 3.79 -30.70 -4.44
N ALA A 375 3.14 -31.68 -5.09
CA ALA A 375 3.47 -33.09 -4.93
C ALA A 375 4.86 -33.43 -5.46
N GLN A 376 5.29 -32.79 -6.55
CA GLN A 376 6.66 -32.93 -7.06
C GLN A 376 7.67 -32.38 -6.04
N PHE A 377 7.47 -31.18 -5.51
CA PHE A 377 8.36 -30.59 -4.50
C PHE A 377 8.43 -31.44 -3.24
N ALA A 378 7.29 -31.98 -2.78
CA ALA A 378 7.26 -32.88 -1.65
C ALA A 378 8.18 -34.11 -1.83
N LYS A 379 8.16 -34.70 -3.03
CA LYS A 379 9.08 -35.82 -3.39
C LYS A 379 10.52 -35.33 -3.43
N GLU A 380 10.83 -34.22 -4.08
CA GLU A 380 12.17 -33.65 -4.22
C GLU A 380 12.82 -33.33 -2.87
N ILE A 381 12.06 -32.81 -1.91
CA ILE A 381 12.55 -32.55 -0.56
C ILE A 381 12.49 -33.79 0.35
N GLY A 382 12.07 -34.95 -0.18
CA GLY A 382 12.09 -36.23 0.52
C GLY A 382 11.05 -36.33 1.63
N LEU A 383 9.83 -35.86 1.41
CA LEU A 383 8.71 -36.10 2.31
C LEU A 383 8.14 -37.52 2.15
N ASP A 384 7.59 -38.04 3.24
CA ASP A 384 6.67 -39.17 3.18
C ASP A 384 5.40 -38.74 2.46
N MET A 385 5.20 -39.25 1.24
CA MET A 385 4.09 -38.82 0.39
C MET A 385 2.74 -39.24 0.94
N GLN A 386 2.64 -40.37 1.64
CA GLN A 386 1.40 -40.82 2.25
C GLN A 386 0.97 -39.84 3.38
N LYS A 387 1.92 -39.42 4.21
CA LYS A 387 1.68 -38.42 5.24
C LYS A 387 1.37 -37.04 4.64
N PHE A 388 2.07 -36.67 3.57
CA PHE A 388 1.86 -35.39 2.88
C PHE A 388 0.43 -35.31 2.32
N GLU A 389 -0.02 -36.32 1.58
CA GLU A 389 -1.37 -36.40 1.01
C GLU A 389 -2.46 -36.43 2.10
N ALA A 390 -2.23 -37.22 3.17
CA ALA A 390 -3.14 -37.24 4.32
C ALA A 390 -3.23 -35.87 5.01
N SER A 391 -2.13 -35.14 5.12
CA SER A 391 -2.10 -33.78 5.69
C SER A 391 -2.88 -32.80 4.82
N LEU A 392 -2.72 -32.83 3.50
CA LEU A 392 -3.48 -31.98 2.56
C LEU A 392 -5.00 -32.20 2.72
N GLN A 393 -5.43 -33.44 2.95
CA GLN A 393 -6.85 -33.80 3.12
C GLN A 393 -7.40 -33.49 4.51
N SER A 394 -6.54 -33.35 5.53
CA SER A 394 -6.94 -33.25 6.94
C SER A 394 -7.59 -31.92 7.31
N GLY A 395 -7.41 -30.88 6.52
CA GLY A 395 -7.85 -29.52 6.84
C GLY A 395 -7.02 -28.79 7.92
N ARG A 396 -6.07 -29.45 8.59
CA ARG A 396 -5.26 -28.85 9.67
C ARG A 396 -4.44 -27.67 9.19
N GLY A 397 -3.77 -27.80 8.04
CA GLY A 397 -3.03 -26.68 7.44
C GLY A 397 -3.92 -25.48 7.19
N LYS A 398 -5.14 -25.71 6.70
CA LYS A 398 -6.10 -24.63 6.44
C LYS A 398 -6.53 -23.93 7.73
N ALA A 399 -6.81 -24.66 8.80
CA ALA A 399 -7.16 -24.06 10.08
C ALA A 399 -6.05 -23.14 10.61
N ARG A 400 -4.78 -23.59 10.48
CA ARG A 400 -3.62 -22.80 10.89
C ARG A 400 -3.45 -21.51 10.07
N ILE A 401 -3.67 -21.57 8.76
CA ILE A 401 -3.66 -20.41 7.87
C ILE A 401 -4.75 -19.41 8.32
N GLN A 402 -5.96 -19.87 8.58
CA GLN A 402 -7.06 -19.03 9.05
C GLN A 402 -6.77 -18.34 10.40
N GLU A 403 -6.07 -19.03 11.30
CA GLU A 403 -5.60 -18.41 12.55
C GLU A 403 -4.60 -17.27 12.29
N ASP A 404 -3.66 -17.45 11.36
CA ASP A 404 -2.70 -16.42 10.98
C ASP A 404 -3.40 -15.23 10.29
N GLU A 405 -4.37 -15.48 9.39
CA GLU A 405 -5.20 -14.45 8.77
C GLU A 405 -6.01 -13.66 9.81
N ALA A 406 -6.56 -14.35 10.81
CA ALA A 406 -7.30 -13.71 11.91
C ALA A 406 -6.37 -12.80 12.75
N VAL A 407 -5.12 -13.21 13.00
CA VAL A 407 -4.11 -12.35 13.62
C VAL A 407 -3.83 -11.15 12.73
N ALA A 408 -3.54 -11.37 11.45
CA ALA A 408 -3.27 -10.32 10.47
C ALA A 408 -4.39 -9.27 10.42
N GLY A 409 -5.65 -9.72 10.38
CA GLY A 409 -6.82 -8.83 10.41
C GLY A 409 -6.89 -7.98 11.67
N ARG A 410 -6.68 -8.57 12.87
CA ARG A 410 -6.69 -7.83 14.14
C ARG A 410 -5.62 -6.75 14.25
N ILE A 411 -4.42 -7.01 13.71
CA ILE A 411 -3.29 -6.05 13.76
C ILE A 411 -3.21 -5.18 12.50
N GLY A 412 -4.21 -5.26 11.60
CA GLY A 412 -4.32 -4.41 10.42
C GLY A 412 -3.25 -4.70 9.35
N VAL A 413 -2.92 -5.97 9.10
CA VAL A 413 -2.10 -6.39 7.96
C VAL A 413 -3.00 -6.45 6.73
N ASN A 414 -2.86 -5.47 5.83
CA ASN A 414 -3.71 -5.30 4.65
C ASN A 414 -3.01 -5.67 3.33
N GLY A 415 -1.83 -6.30 3.41
CA GLY A 415 -1.06 -6.71 2.23
C GLY A 415 0.24 -7.41 2.60
N THR A 416 0.83 -8.08 1.62
CA THR A 416 2.05 -8.86 1.77
C THR A 416 3.17 -8.40 0.85
N PRO A 417 4.44 -8.50 1.28
CA PRO A 417 4.86 -8.89 2.62
C PRO A 417 4.63 -7.78 3.64
N THR A 418 4.30 -8.14 4.89
CA THR A 418 4.34 -7.22 6.03
C THR A 418 5.18 -7.85 7.13
N LEU A 419 6.18 -7.14 7.62
CA LEU A 419 7.10 -7.58 8.65
C LEU A 419 6.87 -6.83 9.96
N PHE A 420 7.16 -7.50 11.06
CA PHE A 420 7.22 -6.88 12.39
C PHE A 420 8.55 -7.24 13.05
N VAL A 421 9.42 -6.26 13.23
CA VAL A 421 10.72 -6.40 13.87
C VAL A 421 10.57 -6.04 15.35
N ASN A 422 10.51 -7.02 16.24
CA ASN A 422 10.12 -6.82 17.64
C ASN A 422 8.88 -5.93 17.79
N GLY A 423 7.86 -6.14 16.93
CA GLY A 423 6.62 -5.39 16.90
C GLY A 423 6.64 -4.11 16.07
N GLU A 424 7.77 -3.60 15.64
CA GLU A 424 7.87 -2.44 14.74
C GLU A 424 7.54 -2.87 13.30
N ARG A 425 6.48 -2.27 12.72
CA ARG A 425 5.93 -2.66 11.41
C ARG A 425 6.78 -2.14 10.25
N VAL A 426 7.06 -3.02 9.27
CA VAL A 426 7.67 -2.70 7.99
C VAL A 426 6.80 -3.30 6.87
N VAL A 427 6.36 -2.51 5.90
CA VAL A 427 5.41 -2.93 4.86
C VAL A 427 6.09 -2.97 3.50
N GLY A 428 5.87 -4.08 2.76
CA GLY A 428 6.31 -4.25 1.39
C GLY A 428 7.70 -4.86 1.25
N ALA A 429 8.09 -5.11 0.00
CA ALA A 429 9.42 -5.61 -0.35
C ALA A 429 10.44 -4.47 -0.30
N VAL A 430 10.85 -4.11 0.90
CA VAL A 430 11.81 -3.02 1.15
C VAL A 430 13.26 -3.47 0.98
N PRO A 431 14.20 -2.54 0.67
CA PRO A 431 15.63 -2.84 0.62
C PRO A 431 16.20 -3.28 1.98
N PHE A 432 17.34 -3.98 1.94
CA PHE A 432 18.07 -4.46 3.12
C PHE A 432 18.32 -3.36 4.16
N ASP A 433 18.79 -2.17 3.74
CA ASP A 433 19.10 -1.05 4.66
C ASP A 433 17.88 -0.58 5.47
N THR A 434 16.68 -0.69 4.91
CA THR A 434 15.45 -0.36 5.64
C THR A 434 15.21 -1.32 6.80
N ILE A 435 15.34 -2.63 6.56
CA ILE A 435 15.18 -3.66 7.61
C ILE A 435 16.34 -3.57 8.60
N LYS A 436 17.56 -3.37 8.09
CA LYS A 436 18.78 -3.17 8.88
C LYS A 436 18.61 -2.06 9.91
N ALA A 437 18.14 -0.87 9.48
CA ALA A 437 17.93 0.26 10.38
C ALA A 437 16.95 -0.03 11.52
N VAL A 438 15.92 -0.85 11.25
CA VAL A 438 14.97 -1.28 12.30
C VAL A 438 15.63 -2.28 13.24
N ILE A 439 16.33 -3.29 12.71
CA ILE A 439 17.02 -4.31 13.52
C ILE A 439 18.08 -3.65 14.43
N ASP A 440 18.88 -2.74 13.89
CA ASP A 440 19.93 -2.04 14.68
C ASP A 440 19.33 -1.25 15.83
N ARG A 441 18.19 -0.56 15.61
CA ARG A 441 17.45 0.12 16.69
C ARG A 441 16.95 -0.86 17.75
N GLN A 442 16.46 -2.04 17.34
CA GLN A 442 15.97 -3.04 18.31
C GLN A 442 17.12 -3.67 19.10
N LEU A 443 18.27 -3.90 18.46
CA LEU A 443 19.47 -4.41 19.14
C LEU A 443 20.07 -3.39 20.13
N ALA A 444 19.95 -2.10 19.84
CA ALA A 444 20.43 -1.04 20.74
C ALA A 444 19.55 -0.83 21.98
N ARG A 445 18.32 -1.37 21.98
CA ARG A 445 17.36 -1.29 23.11
C ARG A 445 17.44 -2.49 24.06
N ASN A 446 18.04 -3.57 23.62
CA ASN A 446 18.26 -4.80 24.39
C ASN A 446 19.69 -4.83 24.97
#